data_d7404fc1b5b464f0da12a1dfecc0e46f
#
_entry.id   d7404fc1b5b464f0da12a1dfecc0e46f
#
_cell.length_a   1.000
_cell.length_b   1.000
_cell.length_c   1.000
_cell.angle_alpha   90.00
_cell.angle_beta   90.00
_cell.angle_gamma   90.00
#
_symmetry.space_group_name_H-M   'P 1'
#
loop_
_entity.id
_entity.type
_entity.pdbx_description
1 polymer ?
#
loop_
_entity_poly.entity_id
_entity_poly.type
_entity_poly.pdbx_seq_one_letter_code
_entity_poly.pdbx_strand_id
1 'polypeptide(L)'
;MFNRSLDIPPVVKYLLIVNVVMFVVAMFVPVIDSYCALYSFRSPLFKPVQLVTHMFMHGGFWHLFFNMFSLYMFGRVLESYWGSKRFFIYYFVAGIGGALFYLLVKEIEMQVMMSSMSPEAIEEVMRNGADILMQGKNYMMPELGKLNLVLNVPCVGASGAIYGLLLAFGIMFPNVEMYIYFAIPVKAKWMVIAFVVIELLLGILNAQGDNVAHFAHFGGMLVGFILLMIWRKKGEV
;
A
#
# COMPACT_ATOMS: atom_id res chain seq x y z
N MET A 1 2.28 10.43 30.80
CA MET A 1 3.52 11.24 30.74
C MET A 1 3.87 11.49 29.28
N PHE A 2 3.03 12.23 28.55
CA PHE A 2 3.23 12.62 27.15
C PHE A 2 3.32 14.14 27.06
N ASN A 3 4.26 14.72 27.78
CA ASN A 3 4.59 16.13 27.63
C ASN A 3 5.92 16.24 26.88
N ARG A 4 5.90 15.97 25.58
CA ARG A 4 6.98 16.34 24.68
C ARG A 4 6.37 17.01 23.48
N SER A 5 6.88 18.21 23.22
CA SER A 5 6.69 19.13 22.11
C SER A 5 5.81 18.60 20.96
N LEU A 6 4.97 19.47 20.42
CA LEU A 6 4.17 19.26 19.19
C LEU A 6 5.07 18.98 17.95
N ASP A 7 6.37 18.80 18.17
CA ASP A 7 7.35 18.57 17.11
C ASP A 7 7.14 17.21 16.45
N ILE A 8 7.05 17.25 15.14
CA ILE A 8 6.94 16.04 14.32
C ILE A 8 8.32 15.40 14.23
N PRO A 9 8.49 14.11 14.61
CA PRO A 9 9.77 13.43 14.49
C PRO A 9 10.31 13.46 13.04
N PRO A 10 11.64 13.44 12.87
CA PRO A 10 12.26 13.79 11.59
C PRO A 10 11.86 12.89 10.43
N VAL A 11 11.77 11.57 10.60
CA VAL A 11 11.44 10.66 9.48
C VAL A 11 9.98 10.86 9.07
N VAL A 12 9.05 10.92 10.03
CA VAL A 12 7.64 11.23 9.72
C VAL A 12 7.53 12.57 9.01
N LYS A 13 8.23 13.60 9.50
CA LYS A 13 8.24 14.93 8.86
C LYS A 13 8.69 14.88 7.40
N TYR A 14 9.82 14.23 7.12
CA TYR A 14 10.33 14.14 5.76
C TYR A 14 9.45 13.27 4.86
N LEU A 15 8.89 12.17 5.36
CA LEU A 15 7.94 11.36 4.60
C LEU A 15 6.68 12.16 4.24
N LEU A 16 6.12 12.95 5.17
CA LEU A 16 4.98 13.83 4.87
C LEU A 16 5.32 14.83 3.77
N ILE A 17 6.47 15.51 3.88
CA ILE A 17 6.90 16.51 2.90
C ILE A 17 7.10 15.86 1.53
N VAL A 18 7.83 14.75 1.44
CA VAL A 18 8.13 14.09 0.17
C VAL A 18 6.83 13.61 -0.51
N ASN A 19 5.89 13.02 0.23
CA ASN A 19 4.62 12.58 -0.34
C ASN A 19 3.79 13.75 -0.89
N VAL A 20 3.69 14.86 -0.16
CA VAL A 20 3.00 16.07 -0.63
C VAL A 20 3.69 16.66 -1.86
N VAL A 21 5.02 16.76 -1.84
CA VAL A 21 5.80 17.27 -2.98
C VAL A 21 5.59 16.39 -4.21
N MET A 22 5.69 15.05 -4.06
CA MET A 22 5.50 14.12 -5.18
C MET A 22 4.09 14.18 -5.75
N PHE A 23 3.08 14.33 -4.90
CA PHE A 23 1.69 14.52 -5.34
C PHE A 23 1.52 15.81 -6.16
N VAL A 24 2.09 16.91 -5.69
CA VAL A 24 2.06 18.19 -6.44
C VAL A 24 2.82 18.07 -7.76
N VAL A 25 4.01 17.44 -7.74
CA VAL A 25 4.81 17.26 -8.98
C VAL A 25 4.06 16.40 -9.99
N ALA A 26 3.40 15.31 -9.56
CA ALA A 26 2.61 14.45 -10.44
C ALA A 26 1.43 15.17 -11.11
N MET A 27 0.83 16.18 -10.46
CA MET A 27 -0.22 17.02 -11.06
C MET A 27 0.28 17.82 -12.27
N PHE A 28 1.56 18.21 -12.29
CA PHE A 28 2.15 19.00 -13.39
C PHE A 28 2.94 18.16 -14.39
N VAL A 29 3.37 16.95 -13.99
CA VAL A 29 4.21 16.05 -14.78
C VAL A 29 3.61 14.63 -14.76
N PRO A 30 2.51 14.38 -15.48
CA PRO A 30 1.77 13.09 -15.40
C PRO A 30 2.60 11.86 -15.73
N VAL A 31 3.67 11.99 -16.51
CA VAL A 31 4.57 10.86 -16.82
C VAL A 31 5.24 10.26 -15.57
N ILE A 32 5.33 11.02 -14.47
CA ILE A 32 5.88 10.53 -13.20
C ILE A 32 5.00 9.42 -12.62
N ASP A 33 3.68 9.53 -12.74
CA ASP A 33 2.77 8.49 -12.25
C ASP A 33 3.04 7.16 -12.96
N SER A 34 3.13 7.15 -14.28
CA SER A 34 3.41 5.94 -15.05
C SER A 34 4.82 5.39 -14.80
N TYR A 35 5.79 6.25 -14.47
CA TYR A 35 7.16 5.81 -14.18
C TYR A 35 7.31 5.25 -12.77
N CYS A 36 6.64 5.85 -11.77
CA CYS A 36 6.83 5.57 -10.35
C CYS A 36 5.79 4.61 -9.76
N ALA A 37 4.61 4.48 -10.37
CA ALA A 37 3.56 3.56 -9.92
C ALA A 37 3.98 2.09 -10.12
N LEU A 38 3.53 1.19 -9.25
CA LEU A 38 3.91 -0.22 -9.24
C LEU A 38 3.03 -1.04 -10.17
N TYR A 39 3.61 -1.51 -11.26
CA TYR A 39 2.98 -2.44 -12.21
C TYR A 39 3.28 -3.90 -11.87
N SER A 40 2.48 -4.83 -12.42
CA SER A 40 2.76 -6.26 -12.36
C SER A 40 4.14 -6.57 -12.96
N PHE A 41 4.83 -7.60 -12.43
CA PHE A 41 6.13 -8.07 -12.97
C PHE A 41 6.10 -8.42 -14.46
N ARG A 42 4.93 -8.83 -14.99
CA ARG A 42 4.75 -9.17 -16.39
C ARG A 42 4.41 -7.99 -17.29
N SER A 43 4.06 -6.84 -16.69
CA SER A 43 3.77 -5.63 -17.47
C SER A 43 5.03 -5.08 -18.13
N PRO A 44 4.97 -4.63 -19.39
CA PRO A 44 6.08 -3.92 -20.04
C PRO A 44 6.45 -2.60 -19.35
N LEU A 45 5.55 -2.09 -18.48
CA LEU A 45 5.73 -0.86 -17.73
C LEU A 45 6.44 -1.08 -16.38
N PHE A 46 6.67 -2.33 -15.97
CA PHE A 46 7.33 -2.63 -14.70
C PHE A 46 8.81 -2.19 -14.69
N LYS A 47 9.20 -1.57 -13.59
CA LYS A 47 10.59 -1.22 -13.27
C LYS A 47 10.87 -1.54 -11.80
N PRO A 48 12.02 -2.14 -11.44
CA PRO A 48 12.32 -2.52 -10.05
C PRO A 48 12.25 -1.37 -9.05
N VAL A 49 12.56 -0.13 -9.47
CA VAL A 49 12.49 1.07 -8.64
C VAL A 49 11.07 1.32 -8.12
N GLN A 50 10.04 0.85 -8.83
CA GLN A 50 8.63 0.99 -8.46
C GLN A 50 8.28 0.28 -7.15
N LEU A 51 9.08 -0.71 -6.72
CA LEU A 51 8.93 -1.33 -5.39
C LEU A 51 9.09 -0.32 -4.24
N VAL A 52 9.71 0.81 -4.51
CA VAL A 52 9.88 1.90 -3.53
C VAL A 52 9.10 3.14 -3.93
N THR A 53 9.18 3.54 -5.21
CA THR A 53 8.62 4.84 -5.64
C THR A 53 7.11 4.88 -5.58
N HIS A 54 6.40 3.75 -5.75
CA HIS A 54 4.94 3.68 -5.62
C HIS A 54 4.43 4.18 -4.27
N MET A 55 5.24 4.04 -3.20
CA MET A 55 4.91 4.48 -1.84
C MET A 55 4.73 6.01 -1.75
N PHE A 56 5.19 6.76 -2.73
CA PHE A 56 5.10 8.22 -2.80
C PHE A 56 4.07 8.71 -3.82
N MET A 57 3.41 7.80 -4.54
CA MET A 57 2.37 8.11 -5.53
C MET A 57 0.99 7.98 -4.91
N HIS A 58 0.05 8.85 -5.30
CA HIS A 58 -1.30 8.84 -4.73
C HIS A 58 -2.35 9.12 -5.83
N GLY A 59 -3.37 8.27 -5.90
CA GLY A 59 -4.43 8.34 -6.92
C GLY A 59 -5.45 9.47 -6.75
N GLY A 60 -5.22 10.41 -5.81
CA GLY A 60 -6.06 11.59 -5.61
C GLY A 60 -5.91 12.21 -4.23
N PHE A 61 -6.52 13.39 -4.05
CA PHE A 61 -6.38 14.20 -2.83
C PHE A 61 -6.79 13.44 -1.56
N TRP A 62 -7.93 12.75 -1.56
CA TRP A 62 -8.40 12.01 -0.38
C TRP A 62 -7.50 10.82 -0.05
N HIS A 63 -6.94 10.16 -1.08
CA HIS A 63 -5.97 9.09 -0.88
C HIS A 63 -4.70 9.61 -0.19
N LEU A 64 -4.15 10.73 -0.68
CA LEU A 64 -3.03 11.39 -0.02
C LEU A 64 -3.38 11.82 1.41
N PHE A 65 -4.52 12.50 1.59
CA PHE A 65 -4.93 13.04 2.89
C PHE A 65 -4.99 11.94 3.96
N PHE A 66 -5.71 10.84 3.70
CA PHE A 66 -5.84 9.77 4.69
C PHE A 66 -4.52 9.03 4.94
N ASN A 67 -3.67 8.87 3.93
CA ASN A 67 -2.33 8.34 4.13
C ASN A 67 -1.48 9.25 5.02
N MET A 68 -1.43 10.54 4.74
CA MET A 68 -0.63 11.50 5.52
C MET A 68 -1.18 11.70 6.93
N PHE A 69 -2.49 11.75 7.09
CA PHE A 69 -3.12 11.80 8.40
C PHE A 69 -2.77 10.57 9.25
N SER A 70 -2.88 9.38 8.69
CA SER A 70 -2.53 8.13 9.37
C SER A 70 -1.04 8.04 9.69
N LEU A 71 -0.17 8.44 8.74
CA LEU A 71 1.27 8.51 8.95
C LEU A 71 1.62 9.47 10.11
N TYR A 72 0.98 10.64 10.16
CA TYR A 72 1.16 11.59 11.26
C TYR A 72 0.71 10.98 12.59
N MET A 73 -0.50 10.41 12.64
CA MET A 73 -1.10 9.88 13.87
C MET A 73 -0.28 8.72 14.45
N PHE A 74 -0.02 7.70 13.68
CA PHE A 74 0.65 6.48 14.13
C PHE A 74 2.17 6.61 14.08
N GLY A 75 2.68 7.20 13.00
CA GLY A 75 4.11 7.34 12.76
C GLY A 75 4.79 8.18 13.84
N ARG A 76 4.17 9.30 14.25
CA ARG A 76 4.72 10.15 15.30
C ARG A 76 4.93 9.40 16.61
N VAL A 77 3.97 8.59 17.03
CA VAL A 77 4.06 7.82 18.26
C VAL A 77 5.14 6.74 18.16
N LEU A 78 5.11 5.98 17.07
CA LEU A 78 6.04 4.88 16.85
C LEU A 78 7.49 5.36 16.65
N GLU A 79 7.71 6.45 15.89
CA GLU A 79 9.06 7.03 15.74
C GLU A 79 9.59 7.57 17.06
N SER A 80 8.74 8.23 17.85
CA SER A 80 9.12 8.73 19.18
C SER A 80 9.49 7.60 20.15
N TYR A 81 8.90 6.42 19.98
CA TYR A 81 9.16 5.26 20.83
C TYR A 81 10.37 4.43 20.36
N TRP A 82 10.49 4.17 19.06
CA TRP A 82 11.55 3.32 18.48
C TRP A 82 12.84 4.08 18.13
N GLY A 83 12.73 5.40 17.95
CA GLY A 83 13.75 6.22 17.32
C GLY A 83 13.68 6.15 15.79
N SER A 84 14.26 7.17 15.15
CA SER A 84 14.13 7.40 13.70
C SER A 84 14.66 6.24 12.83
N LYS A 85 15.78 5.62 13.24
CA LYS A 85 16.38 4.52 12.45
C LYS A 85 15.46 3.30 12.34
N ARG A 86 14.91 2.84 13.49
CA ARG A 86 14.02 1.67 13.49
C ARG A 86 12.69 2.00 12.79
N PHE A 87 12.15 3.18 13.03
CA PHE A 87 10.95 3.63 12.34
C PHE A 87 11.12 3.65 10.82
N PHE A 88 12.23 4.20 10.32
CA PHE A 88 12.57 4.21 8.90
C PHE A 88 12.62 2.78 8.32
N ILE A 89 13.38 1.89 8.98
CA ILE A 89 13.49 0.49 8.53
C ILE A 89 12.11 -0.18 8.52
N TYR A 90 11.32 0.01 9.58
CA TYR A 90 10.00 -0.61 9.67
C TYR A 90 9.07 -0.13 8.54
N TYR A 91 9.02 1.18 8.31
CA TYR A 91 8.18 1.78 7.28
C TYR A 91 8.48 1.23 5.88
N PHE A 92 9.75 1.21 5.51
CA PHE A 92 10.13 0.73 4.18
C PHE A 92 10.02 -0.80 4.06
N VAL A 93 10.35 -1.56 5.07
CA VAL A 93 10.20 -3.03 5.05
C VAL A 93 8.73 -3.43 4.97
N ALA A 94 7.84 -2.78 5.71
CA ALA A 94 6.40 -3.04 5.63
C ALA A 94 5.84 -2.61 4.25
N GLY A 95 6.23 -1.45 3.72
CA GLY A 95 5.75 -0.97 2.43
C GLY A 95 6.22 -1.84 1.26
N ILE A 96 7.51 -2.15 1.19
CA ILE A 96 8.07 -3.02 0.14
C ILE A 96 7.53 -4.44 0.28
N GLY A 97 7.43 -4.96 1.52
CA GLY A 97 6.87 -6.27 1.77
C GLY A 97 5.39 -6.38 1.35
N GLY A 98 4.62 -5.32 1.59
CA GLY A 98 3.24 -5.21 1.10
C GLY A 98 3.16 -5.23 -0.42
N ALA A 99 4.03 -4.48 -1.09
CA ALA A 99 4.15 -4.47 -2.55
C ALA A 99 4.49 -5.85 -3.13
N LEU A 100 5.48 -6.53 -2.54
CA LEU A 100 5.87 -7.88 -2.98
C LEU A 100 4.75 -8.91 -2.77
N PHE A 101 4.04 -8.84 -1.64
CA PHE A 101 2.90 -9.69 -1.37
C PHE A 101 1.76 -9.45 -2.37
N TYR A 102 1.45 -8.19 -2.66
CA TYR A 102 0.48 -7.80 -3.68
C TYR A 102 0.84 -8.36 -5.06
N LEU A 103 2.10 -8.20 -5.48
CA LEU A 103 2.58 -8.71 -6.77
C LEU A 103 2.52 -10.24 -6.85
N LEU A 104 2.79 -10.94 -5.75
CA LEU A 104 2.65 -12.40 -5.68
C LEU A 104 1.18 -12.82 -5.89
N VAL A 105 0.23 -12.16 -5.22
CA VAL A 105 -1.21 -12.44 -5.40
C VAL A 105 -1.65 -12.16 -6.84
N LYS A 106 -1.21 -11.03 -7.42
CA LYS A 106 -1.46 -10.69 -8.83
C LYS A 106 -0.92 -11.74 -9.78
N GLU A 107 0.28 -12.25 -9.53
CA GLU A 107 0.88 -13.31 -10.36
C GLU A 107 0.06 -14.60 -10.31
N ILE A 108 -0.40 -15.01 -9.11
CA ILE A 108 -1.27 -16.18 -8.97
C ILE A 108 -2.60 -15.95 -9.72
N GLU A 109 -3.22 -14.78 -9.54
CA GLU A 109 -4.47 -14.42 -10.24
C GLU A 109 -4.29 -14.50 -11.76
N MET A 110 -3.22 -13.92 -12.30
CA MET A 110 -2.93 -13.97 -13.73
C MET A 110 -2.70 -15.40 -14.23
N GLN A 111 -1.97 -16.24 -13.49
CA GLN A 111 -1.74 -17.63 -13.89
C GLN A 111 -3.05 -18.43 -13.95
N VAL A 112 -3.93 -18.24 -12.97
CA VAL A 112 -5.25 -18.88 -12.97
C VAL A 112 -6.07 -18.42 -14.18
N MET A 113 -6.08 -17.12 -14.48
CA MET A 113 -6.82 -16.59 -15.64
C MET A 113 -6.25 -17.12 -16.96
N MET A 114 -4.94 -17.07 -17.14
CA MET A 114 -4.27 -17.50 -18.37
C MET A 114 -4.41 -19.00 -18.63
N SER A 115 -4.62 -19.83 -17.60
CA SER A 115 -4.78 -21.29 -17.75
C SER A 115 -6.00 -21.69 -18.60
N SER A 116 -6.99 -20.80 -18.71
CA SER A 116 -8.22 -21.00 -19.51
C SER A 116 -8.26 -20.23 -20.82
N MET A 117 -7.17 -19.52 -21.18
CA MET A 117 -7.09 -18.67 -22.36
C MET A 117 -6.18 -19.30 -23.44
N SER A 118 -6.44 -18.94 -24.71
CA SER A 118 -5.53 -19.34 -25.79
C SER A 118 -4.22 -18.55 -25.74
N PRO A 119 -3.10 -19.17 -26.22
CA PRO A 119 -1.80 -18.47 -26.26
C PRO A 119 -1.84 -17.15 -27.03
N GLU A 120 -2.59 -17.11 -28.14
CA GLU A 120 -2.74 -15.93 -28.99
C GLU A 120 -3.46 -14.78 -28.24
N ALA A 121 -4.49 -15.11 -27.45
CA ALA A 121 -5.22 -14.14 -26.65
C ALA A 121 -4.34 -13.55 -25.51
N ILE A 122 -3.52 -14.39 -24.89
CA ILE A 122 -2.54 -13.96 -23.88
C ILE A 122 -1.50 -13.03 -24.52
N GLU A 123 -0.94 -13.43 -25.65
CA GLU A 123 0.07 -12.64 -26.38
C GLU A 123 -0.48 -11.28 -26.81
N GLU A 124 -1.73 -11.25 -27.28
CA GLU A 124 -2.42 -9.99 -27.64
C GLU A 124 -2.48 -9.01 -26.45
N VAL A 125 -2.92 -9.48 -25.28
CA VAL A 125 -2.99 -8.63 -24.08
C VAL A 125 -1.61 -8.21 -23.59
N MET A 126 -0.63 -9.11 -23.62
CA MET A 126 0.74 -8.81 -23.19
C MET A 126 1.41 -7.76 -24.09
N ARG A 127 1.11 -7.78 -25.40
CA ARG A 127 1.71 -6.87 -26.39
C ARG A 127 1.04 -5.51 -26.43
N ASN A 128 -0.30 -5.48 -26.47
CA ASN A 128 -1.06 -4.29 -26.83
C ASN A 128 -1.86 -3.72 -25.65
N GLY A 129 -2.02 -4.48 -24.56
CA GLY A 129 -2.91 -4.13 -23.46
C GLY A 129 -2.59 -2.83 -22.76
N ALA A 130 -1.30 -2.54 -22.53
CA ALA A 130 -0.86 -1.30 -21.90
C ALA A 130 -1.24 -0.07 -22.75
N ASP A 131 -0.99 -0.12 -24.06
CA ASP A 131 -1.29 0.98 -24.98
C ASP A 131 -2.81 1.22 -25.10
N ILE A 132 -3.60 0.15 -25.06
CA ILE A 132 -5.07 0.24 -25.08
C ILE A 132 -5.58 0.95 -23.82
N LEU A 133 -5.04 0.64 -22.63
CA LEU A 133 -5.42 1.33 -21.39
C LEU A 133 -4.97 2.78 -21.37
N MET A 134 -3.77 3.10 -21.90
CA MET A 134 -3.32 4.49 -22.01
C MET A 134 -4.23 5.35 -22.90
N GLN A 135 -4.97 4.74 -23.85
CA GLN A 135 -5.99 5.41 -24.67
C GLN A 135 -7.35 5.53 -23.94
N GLY A 136 -7.46 5.11 -22.68
CA GLY A 136 -8.71 5.09 -21.93
C GLY A 136 -9.70 4.00 -22.39
N LYS A 137 -9.22 2.96 -23.08
CA LYS A 137 -10.01 1.83 -23.62
C LYS A 137 -9.63 0.53 -22.93
N ASN A 138 -10.44 -0.52 -23.16
CA ASN A 138 -10.12 -1.89 -22.78
C ASN A 138 -10.73 -2.87 -23.79
N TYR A 139 -10.36 -4.14 -23.70
CA TYR A 139 -10.93 -5.20 -24.53
C TYR A 139 -12.43 -5.39 -24.20
N MET A 140 -13.22 -5.61 -25.25
CA MET A 140 -14.67 -5.90 -25.11
C MET A 140 -14.93 -7.31 -24.58
N MET A 141 -14.03 -8.26 -24.84
CA MET A 141 -14.10 -9.62 -24.26
C MET A 141 -13.75 -9.53 -22.77
N PRO A 142 -14.66 -9.97 -21.87
CA PRO A 142 -14.48 -9.80 -20.43
C PRO A 142 -13.19 -10.41 -19.89
N GLU A 143 -12.80 -11.58 -20.38
CA GLU A 143 -11.60 -12.30 -19.94
C GLU A 143 -10.33 -11.52 -20.31
N LEU A 144 -10.22 -11.02 -21.54
CA LEU A 144 -9.09 -10.20 -21.99
C LEU A 144 -9.06 -8.87 -21.25
N GLY A 145 -10.21 -8.24 -21.10
CA GLY A 145 -10.35 -6.97 -20.37
C GLY A 145 -9.91 -7.11 -18.91
N LYS A 146 -10.30 -8.19 -18.24
CA LYS A 146 -9.89 -8.48 -16.86
C LYS A 146 -8.41 -8.75 -16.77
N LEU A 147 -7.85 -9.60 -17.64
CA LEU A 147 -6.40 -9.87 -17.68
C LEU A 147 -5.61 -8.57 -17.90
N ASN A 148 -6.06 -7.70 -18.79
CA ASN A 148 -5.42 -6.42 -19.08
C ASN A 148 -5.41 -5.49 -17.84
N LEU A 149 -6.51 -5.41 -17.09
CA LEU A 149 -6.58 -4.63 -15.86
C LEU A 149 -5.62 -5.19 -14.79
N VAL A 150 -5.63 -6.52 -14.59
CA VAL A 150 -4.73 -7.15 -13.61
C VAL A 150 -3.26 -6.92 -13.97
N LEU A 151 -2.92 -6.96 -15.26
CA LEU A 151 -1.55 -6.80 -15.76
C LEU A 151 -1.06 -5.34 -15.70
N ASN A 152 -1.88 -4.39 -16.15
CA ASN A 152 -1.43 -3.04 -16.51
C ASN A 152 -2.03 -1.91 -15.68
N VAL A 153 -2.95 -2.17 -14.74
CA VAL A 153 -3.38 -1.14 -13.77
C VAL A 153 -2.39 -1.15 -12.59
N PRO A 154 -1.73 -0.02 -12.33
CA PRO A 154 -0.72 0.03 -11.28
C PRO A 154 -1.30 0.17 -9.88
N CYS A 155 -0.51 -0.22 -8.88
CA CYS A 155 -0.73 0.07 -7.47
C CYS A 155 0.07 1.31 -7.06
N VAL A 156 -0.53 2.18 -6.23
CA VAL A 156 0.10 3.40 -5.70
C VAL A 156 -0.28 3.60 -4.23
N GLY A 157 0.57 4.24 -3.47
CA GLY A 157 0.28 4.71 -2.12
C GLY A 157 1.25 4.23 -1.04
N ALA A 158 1.34 5.03 0.01
CA ALA A 158 2.06 4.71 1.24
C ALA A 158 1.31 3.68 2.12
N SER A 159 0.09 3.32 1.73
CA SER A 159 -0.86 2.62 2.59
C SER A 159 -0.38 1.25 3.08
N GLY A 160 0.37 0.48 2.27
CA GLY A 160 0.97 -0.77 2.73
C GLY A 160 1.85 -0.59 3.97
N ALA A 161 2.74 0.41 3.95
CA ALA A 161 3.55 0.77 5.11
C ALA A 161 2.69 1.28 6.29
N ILE A 162 1.67 2.10 6.01
CA ILE A 162 0.78 2.67 7.02
C ILE A 162 -0.05 1.59 7.72
N TYR A 163 -0.55 0.60 7.00
CA TYR A 163 -1.24 -0.54 7.62
C TYR A 163 -0.28 -1.38 8.49
N GLY A 164 0.99 -1.50 8.08
CA GLY A 164 2.04 -2.03 8.96
C GLY A 164 2.22 -1.23 10.24
N LEU A 165 2.28 0.12 10.15
CA LEU A 165 2.36 1.00 11.33
C LEU A 165 1.11 0.87 12.22
N LEU A 166 -0.07 0.79 11.63
CA LEU A 166 -1.33 0.61 12.34
C LEU A 166 -1.32 -0.69 13.17
N LEU A 167 -0.88 -1.78 12.54
CA LEU A 167 -0.73 -3.07 13.23
C LEU A 167 0.27 -2.97 14.41
N ALA A 168 1.44 -2.38 14.16
CA ALA A 168 2.44 -2.19 15.20
C ALA A 168 1.90 -1.37 16.38
N PHE A 169 1.19 -0.29 16.07
CA PHE A 169 0.55 0.55 17.09
C PHE A 169 -0.45 -0.24 17.95
N GLY A 170 -1.33 -1.03 17.31
CA GLY A 170 -2.30 -1.83 18.03
C GLY A 170 -1.70 -2.93 18.89
N ILE A 171 -0.55 -3.50 18.48
CA ILE A 171 0.18 -4.50 19.28
C ILE A 171 0.93 -3.85 20.45
N MET A 172 1.54 -2.69 20.22
CA MET A 172 2.35 -2.01 21.24
C MET A 172 1.50 -1.23 22.24
N PHE A 173 0.38 -0.68 21.81
CA PHE A 173 -0.50 0.17 22.60
C PHE A 173 -1.95 -0.35 22.59
N PRO A 174 -2.22 -1.63 22.94
CA PRO A 174 -3.50 -2.31 22.69
C PRO A 174 -4.72 -1.69 23.38
N ASN A 175 -4.50 -1.01 24.49
CA ASN A 175 -5.56 -0.43 25.30
C ASN A 175 -5.74 1.09 25.11
N VAL A 176 -4.95 1.71 24.23
CA VAL A 176 -5.15 3.12 23.87
C VAL A 176 -6.48 3.25 23.15
N GLU A 177 -7.30 4.20 23.59
CA GLU A 177 -8.58 4.53 22.96
C GLU A 177 -8.34 5.43 21.75
N MET A 178 -8.92 5.03 20.64
CA MET A 178 -8.98 5.78 19.41
C MET A 178 -10.43 6.15 19.13
N TYR A 179 -10.68 7.37 18.71
CA TYR A 179 -12.04 7.87 18.54
C TYR A 179 -12.46 7.79 17.07
N ILE A 180 -13.35 6.82 16.76
CA ILE A 180 -13.97 6.73 15.43
C ILE A 180 -14.94 7.90 15.29
N TYR A 181 -14.84 8.64 14.18
CA TYR A 181 -15.60 9.87 13.94
C TYR A 181 -15.53 10.87 15.10
N PHE A 182 -14.41 10.90 15.83
CA PHE A 182 -14.18 11.76 17.01
C PHE A 182 -15.17 11.57 18.18
N ALA A 183 -16.01 10.54 18.13
CA ALA A 183 -17.09 10.33 19.10
C ALA A 183 -17.05 8.96 19.79
N ILE A 184 -16.74 7.89 19.06
CA ILE A 184 -16.85 6.52 19.57
C ILE A 184 -15.47 6.01 19.99
N PRO A 185 -15.17 5.81 21.29
CA PRO A 185 -13.91 5.28 21.75
C PRO A 185 -13.81 3.78 21.46
N VAL A 186 -12.79 3.38 20.72
CA VAL A 186 -12.46 1.98 20.42
C VAL A 186 -11.01 1.73 20.78
N LYS A 187 -10.73 0.64 21.52
CA LYS A 187 -9.35 0.27 21.84
C LYS A 187 -8.61 -0.12 20.57
N ALA A 188 -7.35 0.33 20.46
CA ALA A 188 -6.49 0.14 19.28
C ALA A 188 -6.44 -1.33 18.83
N LYS A 189 -6.36 -2.29 19.75
CA LYS A 189 -6.38 -3.72 19.41
C LYS A 189 -7.61 -4.16 18.60
N TRP A 190 -8.80 -3.68 18.96
CA TRP A 190 -10.03 -4.05 18.27
C TRP A 190 -10.14 -3.39 16.90
N MET A 191 -9.70 -2.16 16.82
CA MET A 191 -9.64 -1.45 15.53
C MET A 191 -8.69 -2.15 14.56
N VAL A 192 -7.51 -2.56 15.01
CA VAL A 192 -6.54 -3.28 14.17
C VAL A 192 -7.08 -4.63 13.73
N ILE A 193 -7.70 -5.41 14.64
CA ILE A 193 -8.34 -6.69 14.27
C ILE A 193 -9.42 -6.47 13.20
N ALA A 194 -10.26 -5.43 13.37
CA ALA A 194 -11.27 -5.10 12.36
C ALA A 194 -10.66 -4.79 11.00
N PHE A 195 -9.59 -3.97 10.96
CA PHE A 195 -8.91 -3.67 9.70
C PHE A 195 -8.29 -4.90 9.04
N VAL A 196 -7.62 -5.79 9.80
CA VAL A 196 -7.07 -7.04 9.26
C VAL A 196 -8.18 -7.87 8.60
N VAL A 197 -9.31 -8.03 9.30
CA VAL A 197 -10.44 -8.83 8.79
C VAL A 197 -11.08 -8.16 7.56
N ILE A 198 -11.29 -6.85 7.59
CA ILE A 198 -11.89 -6.10 6.48
C ILE A 198 -11.00 -6.18 5.24
N GLU A 199 -9.70 -5.92 5.36
CA GLU A 199 -8.78 -5.96 4.23
C GLU A 199 -8.68 -7.36 3.61
N LEU A 200 -8.68 -8.40 4.44
CA LEU A 200 -8.67 -9.77 3.94
C LEU A 200 -9.98 -10.13 3.22
N LEU A 201 -11.13 -9.78 3.80
CA LEU A 201 -12.43 -10.06 3.20
C LEU A 201 -12.61 -9.30 1.88
N LEU A 202 -12.30 -8.00 1.83
CA LEU A 202 -12.43 -7.19 0.63
C LEU A 202 -11.47 -7.67 -0.47
N GLY A 203 -10.24 -8.04 -0.11
CA GLY A 203 -9.29 -8.63 -1.05
C GLY A 203 -9.78 -9.95 -1.66
N ILE A 204 -10.43 -10.82 -0.87
CA ILE A 204 -11.00 -12.08 -1.37
C ILE A 204 -12.24 -11.84 -2.23
N LEU A 205 -13.11 -10.92 -1.82
CA LEU A 205 -14.34 -10.59 -2.56
C LEU A 205 -14.03 -9.96 -3.91
N ASN A 206 -12.92 -9.24 -4.03
CA ASN A 206 -12.42 -8.63 -5.27
C ASN A 206 -13.55 -8.02 -6.11
N ALA A 207 -14.37 -7.14 -5.48
CA ALA A 207 -15.58 -6.60 -6.08
C ALA A 207 -15.26 -5.77 -7.33
N GLN A 208 -16.09 -5.88 -8.37
CA GLN A 208 -15.95 -5.08 -9.60
C GLN A 208 -16.00 -3.58 -9.26
N GLY A 209 -14.97 -2.84 -9.70
CA GLY A 209 -14.86 -1.40 -9.43
C GLY A 209 -14.12 -1.05 -8.15
N ASP A 210 -13.70 -2.02 -7.35
CA ASP A 210 -12.81 -1.79 -6.24
C ASP A 210 -11.37 -1.68 -6.73
N ASN A 211 -10.82 -0.46 -6.69
CA ASN A 211 -9.45 -0.16 -7.12
C ASN A 211 -8.46 -0.15 -5.93
N VAL A 212 -8.90 -0.61 -4.76
CA VAL A 212 -8.05 -0.63 -3.56
C VAL A 212 -7.16 -1.88 -3.56
N ALA A 213 -5.88 -1.68 -3.30
CA ALA A 213 -4.91 -2.78 -3.25
C ALA A 213 -4.93 -3.47 -1.86
N HIS A 214 -6.06 -4.10 -1.50
CA HIS A 214 -6.26 -4.76 -0.20
C HIS A 214 -5.13 -5.73 0.17
N PHE A 215 -4.64 -6.49 -0.78
CA PHE A 215 -3.51 -7.41 -0.56
C PHE A 215 -2.18 -6.69 -0.30
N ALA A 216 -1.99 -5.46 -0.77
CA ALA A 216 -0.83 -4.66 -0.38
C ALA A 216 -0.92 -4.22 1.09
N HIS A 217 -2.11 -3.85 1.56
CA HIS A 217 -2.38 -3.50 2.95
C HIS A 217 -2.16 -4.71 3.87
N PHE A 218 -2.78 -5.83 3.54
CA PHE A 218 -2.63 -7.08 4.29
C PHE A 218 -1.16 -7.54 4.31
N GLY A 219 -0.47 -7.51 3.17
CA GLY A 219 0.95 -7.84 3.06
C GLY A 219 1.82 -6.93 3.92
N GLY A 220 1.54 -5.63 3.95
CA GLY A 220 2.23 -4.66 4.80
C GLY A 220 2.04 -4.95 6.30
N MET A 221 0.83 -5.32 6.71
CA MET A 221 0.56 -5.78 8.07
C MET A 221 1.32 -7.08 8.40
N LEU A 222 1.29 -8.06 7.51
CA LEU A 222 1.94 -9.36 7.70
C LEU A 222 3.46 -9.23 7.86
N VAL A 223 4.11 -8.52 6.93
CA VAL A 223 5.57 -8.32 6.96
C VAL A 223 5.97 -7.42 8.14
N GLY A 224 5.20 -6.38 8.42
CA GLY A 224 5.38 -5.56 9.61
C GLY A 224 5.25 -6.35 10.91
N PHE A 225 4.27 -7.25 11.00
CA PHE A 225 4.12 -8.15 12.15
C PHE A 225 5.34 -9.03 12.35
N ILE A 226 5.83 -9.67 11.30
CA ILE A 226 7.01 -10.54 11.35
C ILE A 226 8.21 -9.75 11.87
N LEU A 227 8.47 -8.56 11.30
CA LEU A 227 9.59 -7.73 11.71
C LEU A 227 9.46 -7.29 13.18
N LEU A 228 8.26 -6.88 13.60
CA LEU A 228 8.00 -6.49 14.99
C LEU A 228 8.26 -7.65 15.96
N MET A 229 7.82 -8.88 15.61
CA MET A 229 8.06 -10.05 16.46
C MET A 229 9.54 -10.43 16.55
N ILE A 230 10.29 -10.27 15.45
CA ILE A 230 11.75 -10.46 15.45
C ILE A 230 12.40 -9.45 16.42
N TRP A 231 12.03 -8.17 16.35
CA TRP A 231 12.59 -7.15 17.23
C TRP A 231 12.23 -7.36 18.70
N ARG A 232 10.99 -7.75 18.99
CA ARG A 232 10.56 -8.10 20.37
C ARG A 232 11.37 -9.27 20.94
N LYS A 233 11.60 -10.31 20.14
CA LYS A 233 12.40 -11.46 20.55
C LYS A 233 13.86 -11.08 20.87
N LYS A 234 14.39 -10.04 20.20
CA LYS A 234 15.73 -9.52 20.43
C LYS A 234 15.80 -8.47 21.54
N GLY A 235 14.67 -8.09 22.14
CA GLY A 235 14.61 -7.01 23.15
C GLY A 235 14.88 -5.62 22.59
N GLU A 236 14.64 -5.41 21.30
CA GLU A 236 14.90 -4.14 20.62
C GLU A 236 13.72 -3.16 20.69
N VAL A 237 12.50 -3.67 20.96
CA VAL A 237 11.25 -2.90 21.07
C VAL A 237 10.30 -3.54 22.10
#